data_36792d235a30b4d5af83a27c574752ec
#
_entry.id   36792d235a30b4d5af83a27c574752ec
#
_cell.length_a   1.000
_cell.length_b   1.000
_cell.length_c   1.000
_cell.angle_alpha   90.00
_cell.angle_beta   90.00
_cell.angle_gamma   90.00
#
_symmetry.space_group_name_H-M   'P 1'
#
loop_
_entity.id
_entity.type
_entity.pdbx_description
1 polymer ?
#
loop_
_entity_poly.entity_id
_entity_poly.type
_entity_poly.pdbx_seq_one_letter_code
_entity_poly.pdbx_strand_id
1 'polypeptide(L)'
;MTFQIQSIDVGYLNLAGAANVFLIEGPVGFALIESGTATTWPELGSQLELRGVHPTQIMDLLLTHIHLDHAGAAGHFAAGDSRVWVHTFGVAHLIDPTKLIASSRRVHGEMYERFYGDLWPIPQSQALAVSDGQKISAAGLQFLAIETPGHARHHHAWMLEHADERHVFVGDALGIAVPNSDFISIPTPPPEFDPVAWKRSLQRLRDAAPTHLWLTHGGLQSSNAPDALRFIDRVQARLQEECVLLQKFSAAIIAGGARESSAYEQALKNAIQEYKNWLHPKAAAAGVSPQHVDQFLGDYFSRMNLQGALRHASARA
;
A
#
# COMPACT_ATOMS: atom_id res chain seq x y z
N MET A 1 -8.18 27.54 -8.13
CA MET A 1 -6.74 27.49 -7.81
C MET A 1 -6.15 26.41 -8.70
N THR A 2 -4.97 26.66 -9.30
CA THR A 2 -4.28 25.64 -10.11
C THR A 2 -3.41 24.78 -9.21
N PHE A 3 -3.35 23.48 -9.49
CA PHE A 3 -2.43 22.52 -8.86
C PHE A 3 -1.95 21.52 -9.91
N GLN A 4 -0.87 20.83 -9.62
CA GLN A 4 -0.38 19.72 -10.45
C GLN A 4 -0.14 18.48 -9.60
N ILE A 5 -0.40 17.31 -10.18
CA ILE A 5 -0.07 16.01 -9.57
C ILE A 5 0.91 15.31 -10.50
N GLN A 6 2.07 14.92 -9.97
CA GLN A 6 3.08 14.18 -10.70
C GLN A 6 3.31 12.83 -10.00
N SER A 7 3.16 11.74 -10.73
CA SER A 7 3.58 10.42 -10.27
C SER A 7 5.10 10.30 -10.42
N ILE A 8 5.77 9.87 -9.37
CA ILE A 8 7.21 9.61 -9.32
C ILE A 8 7.41 8.14 -9.01
N ASP A 9 7.94 7.40 -9.97
CA ASP A 9 8.39 6.03 -9.76
C ASP A 9 9.65 6.05 -8.89
N VAL A 10 9.62 5.35 -7.77
CA VAL A 10 10.76 5.31 -6.83
C VAL A 10 11.70 4.15 -7.06
N GLY A 11 11.53 3.38 -8.15
CA GLY A 11 12.40 2.26 -8.50
C GLY A 11 12.32 1.08 -7.54
N TYR A 12 11.21 0.92 -6.82
CA TYR A 12 11.02 -0.17 -5.86
C TYR A 12 11.20 -1.53 -6.54
N LEU A 13 11.92 -2.45 -5.89
CA LEU A 13 12.30 -3.76 -6.43
C LEU A 13 13.11 -3.71 -7.73
N ASN A 14 13.64 -2.56 -8.13
CA ASN A 14 14.23 -2.30 -9.45
C ASN A 14 13.24 -2.57 -10.60
N LEU A 15 11.97 -2.29 -10.38
CA LEU A 15 10.88 -2.50 -11.33
C LEU A 15 10.16 -1.20 -11.62
N ALA A 16 10.10 -0.83 -12.89
CA ALA A 16 9.37 0.36 -13.32
C ALA A 16 7.87 0.24 -12.98
N GLY A 17 7.34 1.26 -12.30
CA GLY A 17 5.93 1.33 -11.90
C GLY A 17 5.56 0.47 -10.69
N ALA A 18 6.53 -0.19 -10.04
CA ALA A 18 6.25 -1.04 -8.88
C ALA A 18 5.78 -0.26 -7.65
N ALA A 19 6.32 0.94 -7.43
CA ALA A 19 5.81 1.86 -6.42
C ALA A 19 5.99 3.31 -6.86
N ASN A 20 4.98 4.12 -6.57
CA ASN A 20 4.95 5.54 -6.89
C ASN A 20 4.70 6.36 -5.63
N VAL A 21 5.28 7.53 -5.59
CA VAL A 21 4.87 8.63 -4.73
C VAL A 21 4.25 9.73 -5.59
N PHE A 22 3.43 10.58 -4.99
CA PHE A 22 2.74 11.61 -5.76
C PHE A 22 3.12 12.98 -5.26
N LEU A 23 3.87 13.71 -6.09
CA LEU A 23 4.22 15.11 -5.84
C LEU A 23 3.04 16.00 -6.19
N ILE A 24 2.59 16.78 -5.22
CA ILE A 24 1.52 17.76 -5.37
C ILE A 24 2.14 19.15 -5.31
N GLU A 25 2.08 19.87 -6.42
CA GLU A 25 2.39 21.29 -6.47
C GLU A 25 1.08 22.07 -6.28
N GLY A 26 0.97 22.77 -5.17
CA GLY A 26 -0.20 23.54 -4.82
C GLY A 26 0.08 25.04 -4.76
N PRO A 27 -0.92 25.86 -4.40
CA PRO A 27 -0.81 27.33 -4.37
C PRO A 27 0.28 27.89 -3.44
N VAL A 28 0.68 27.14 -2.41
CA VAL A 28 1.64 27.62 -1.40
C VAL A 28 2.83 26.70 -1.19
N GLY A 29 3.16 25.84 -2.16
CA GLY A 29 4.31 24.97 -2.10
C GLY A 29 4.01 23.52 -2.46
N PHE A 30 4.77 22.59 -1.89
CA PHE A 30 4.72 21.20 -2.26
C PHE A 30 4.27 20.32 -1.10
N ALA A 31 3.47 19.30 -1.45
CA ALA A 31 3.17 18.17 -0.60
C ALA A 31 3.54 16.87 -1.32
N LEU A 32 3.75 15.81 -0.57
CA LEU A 32 4.01 14.50 -1.11
C LEU A 32 3.01 13.49 -0.53
N ILE A 33 2.48 12.62 -1.35
CA ILE A 33 1.70 11.48 -0.88
C ILE A 33 2.54 10.23 -1.05
N GLU A 34 2.76 9.49 0.04
CA GLU A 34 3.72 8.41 0.25
C GLU A 34 5.18 8.87 0.24
N SER A 35 6.07 8.00 0.72
CA SER A 35 7.50 8.28 0.76
C SER A 35 8.36 7.18 0.13
N GLY A 36 7.77 6.03 -0.20
CA GLY A 36 8.54 4.85 -0.58
C GLY A 36 9.27 4.23 0.62
N THR A 37 10.23 3.35 0.32
CA THR A 37 11.08 2.67 1.32
C THR A 37 12.31 3.50 1.67
N ALA A 38 12.99 3.18 2.78
CA ALA A 38 14.29 3.78 3.07
C ALA A 38 15.33 3.45 1.99
N THR A 39 15.24 2.26 1.36
CA THR A 39 16.15 1.87 0.27
C THR A 39 15.90 2.63 -1.03
N THR A 40 14.68 3.16 -1.26
CA THR A 40 14.36 3.96 -2.46
C THR A 40 14.54 5.46 -2.26
N TRP A 41 14.90 5.90 -1.04
CA TRP A 41 15.13 7.31 -0.75
C TRP A 41 16.13 8.01 -1.70
N PRO A 42 17.29 7.42 -2.05
CA PRO A 42 18.22 8.08 -2.98
C PRO A 42 17.61 8.35 -4.34
N GLU A 43 16.80 7.42 -4.87
CA GLU A 43 16.09 7.60 -6.14
C GLU A 43 15.02 8.69 -6.01
N LEU A 44 14.19 8.65 -4.96
CA LEU A 44 13.17 9.67 -4.73
C LEU A 44 13.78 11.06 -4.62
N GLY A 45 14.87 11.23 -3.85
CA GLY A 45 15.58 12.50 -3.73
C GLY A 45 16.06 13.02 -5.09
N SER A 46 16.70 12.16 -5.89
CA SER A 46 17.14 12.50 -7.25
C SER A 46 15.98 12.90 -8.15
N GLN A 47 14.88 12.17 -8.10
CA GLN A 47 13.68 12.45 -8.91
C GLN A 47 12.99 13.75 -8.54
N LEU A 48 13.02 14.15 -7.26
CA LEU A 48 12.53 15.45 -6.80
C LEU A 48 13.43 16.58 -7.32
N GLU A 49 14.76 16.44 -7.19
CA GLU A 49 15.73 17.44 -7.66
C GLU A 49 15.65 17.64 -9.18
N LEU A 50 15.48 16.57 -9.97
CA LEU A 50 15.26 16.66 -11.42
C LEU A 50 14.01 17.48 -11.78
N ARG A 51 13.04 17.57 -10.88
CA ARG A 51 11.84 18.42 -11.01
C ARG A 51 12.00 19.81 -10.41
N GLY A 52 13.21 20.15 -9.97
CA GLY A 52 13.50 21.43 -9.33
C GLY A 52 12.97 21.56 -7.91
N VAL A 53 12.63 20.45 -7.26
CA VAL A 53 12.09 20.43 -5.91
C VAL A 53 13.11 19.77 -4.97
N HIS A 54 13.71 20.56 -4.09
CA HIS A 54 14.56 20.00 -3.04
C HIS A 54 13.68 19.35 -1.96
N PRO A 55 14.07 18.17 -1.40
CA PRO A 55 13.25 17.47 -0.39
C PRO A 55 12.82 18.34 0.81
N THR A 56 13.62 19.32 1.22
CA THR A 56 13.28 20.28 2.30
C THR A 56 12.16 21.27 1.93
N GLN A 57 11.75 21.34 0.66
CA GLN A 57 10.61 22.14 0.23
C GLN A 57 9.27 21.40 0.35
N ILE A 58 9.31 20.10 0.64
CA ILE A 58 8.11 19.32 0.93
C ILE A 58 7.65 19.68 2.34
N MET A 59 6.59 20.47 2.42
CA MET A 59 6.04 20.95 3.70
C MET A 59 5.15 19.93 4.39
N ASP A 60 4.50 19.08 3.60
CA ASP A 60 3.54 18.08 4.07
C ASP A 60 3.80 16.73 3.39
N LEU A 61 3.93 15.69 4.19
CA LEU A 61 3.94 14.30 3.75
C LEU A 61 2.66 13.63 4.23
N LEU A 62 1.88 13.09 3.30
CA LEU A 62 0.61 12.41 3.56
C LEU A 62 0.81 10.92 3.34
N LEU A 63 0.75 10.12 4.39
CA LEU A 63 0.89 8.67 4.30
C LEU A 63 -0.48 8.01 4.28
N THR A 64 -0.70 7.03 3.41
CA THR A 64 -1.93 6.23 3.44
C THR A 64 -1.91 5.26 4.61
N HIS A 65 -0.76 4.69 4.90
CA HIS A 65 -0.53 3.78 6.03
C HIS A 65 0.97 3.66 6.35
N ILE A 66 1.33 2.83 7.34
CA ILE A 66 2.72 2.77 7.84
C ILE A 66 3.52 1.55 7.38
N HIS A 67 3.07 0.80 6.38
CA HIS A 67 3.96 -0.20 5.79
C HIS A 67 5.18 0.47 5.18
N LEU A 68 6.31 -0.24 5.16
CA LEU A 68 7.60 0.38 4.91
C LEU A 68 7.82 0.79 3.45
N ASP A 69 7.05 0.28 2.52
CA ASP A 69 7.03 0.69 1.12
C ASP A 69 6.20 1.98 0.87
N HIS A 70 5.49 2.44 1.89
CA HIS A 70 4.75 3.72 1.89
C HIS A 70 5.40 4.76 2.81
N ALA A 71 5.80 4.35 4.02
CA ALA A 71 6.29 5.24 5.06
C ALA A 71 7.80 5.16 5.31
N GLY A 72 8.52 4.25 4.63
CA GLY A 72 9.91 3.90 4.96
C GLY A 72 10.90 5.06 4.89
N ALA A 73 10.72 5.99 3.96
CA ALA A 73 11.56 7.18 3.84
C ALA A 73 11.01 8.42 4.56
N ALA A 74 9.89 8.32 5.30
CA ALA A 74 9.25 9.49 5.91
C ALA A 74 10.15 10.25 6.89
N GLY A 75 11.06 9.58 7.60
CA GLY A 75 12.00 10.22 8.51
C GLY A 75 13.00 11.16 7.81
N HIS A 76 13.31 10.94 6.54
CA HIS A 76 14.18 11.84 5.76
C HIS A 76 13.51 13.19 5.50
N PHE A 77 12.20 13.21 5.29
CA PHE A 77 11.43 14.45 5.13
C PHE A 77 11.27 15.18 6.47
N ALA A 78 11.06 14.44 7.55
CA ALA A 78 11.00 15.01 8.90
C ALA A 78 12.29 15.72 9.31
N ALA A 79 13.44 15.28 8.82
CA ALA A 79 14.72 16.00 9.01
C ALA A 79 14.72 17.41 8.35
N GLY A 80 13.81 17.66 7.39
CA GLY A 80 13.59 18.96 6.73
C GLY A 80 12.37 19.74 7.25
N ASP A 81 11.87 19.45 8.44
CA ASP A 81 10.71 20.09 9.08
C ASP A 81 9.35 19.78 8.44
N SER A 82 9.22 18.76 7.58
CA SER A 82 7.94 18.35 7.01
C SER A 82 6.96 17.88 8.09
N ARG A 83 5.70 18.27 7.96
CA ARG A 83 4.59 17.67 8.74
C ARG A 83 4.23 16.32 8.13
N VAL A 84 4.17 15.28 8.94
CA VAL A 84 3.83 13.92 8.49
C VAL A 84 2.44 13.55 8.98
N TRP A 85 1.49 13.49 8.07
CA TRP A 85 0.10 13.16 8.33
C TRP A 85 -0.13 11.66 8.18
N VAL A 86 -0.62 11.02 9.22
CA VAL A 86 -0.78 9.57 9.26
C VAL A 86 -2.00 9.17 10.08
N HIS A 87 -2.56 8.01 9.79
CA HIS A 87 -3.64 7.43 10.58
C HIS A 87 -3.29 7.34 12.08
N THR A 88 -4.25 7.63 12.95
CA THR A 88 -4.08 7.68 14.42
C THR A 88 -3.32 6.48 14.98
N PHE A 89 -3.60 5.25 14.50
CA PHE A 89 -2.89 4.04 14.94
C PHE A 89 -1.44 3.96 14.46
N GLY A 90 -1.05 4.74 13.46
CA GLY A 90 0.30 4.75 12.89
C GLY A 90 1.27 5.66 13.64
N VAL A 91 0.77 6.75 14.26
CA VAL A 91 1.62 7.84 14.82
C VAL A 91 2.70 7.33 15.76
N ALA A 92 2.33 6.50 16.74
CA ALA A 92 3.28 6.00 17.74
C ALA A 92 4.40 5.16 17.12
N HIS A 93 4.11 4.47 16.01
CA HIS A 93 5.07 3.65 15.29
C HIS A 93 6.01 4.46 14.38
N LEU A 94 5.63 5.68 14.02
CA LEU A 94 6.53 6.60 13.29
C LEU A 94 7.44 7.37 14.26
N ILE A 95 6.95 7.68 15.46
CA ILE A 95 7.74 8.33 16.52
C ILE A 95 8.80 7.36 17.09
N ASP A 96 8.39 6.13 17.39
CA ASP A 96 9.27 5.04 17.79
C ASP A 96 9.07 3.83 16.88
N PRO A 97 9.85 3.68 15.80
CA PRO A 97 9.68 2.61 14.83
C PRO A 97 10.21 1.24 15.27
N THR A 98 10.78 1.13 16.48
CA THR A 98 11.44 -0.10 16.96
C THR A 98 10.56 -1.35 16.82
N LYS A 99 9.29 -1.24 17.23
CA LYS A 99 8.34 -2.38 17.15
C LYS A 99 7.93 -2.67 15.72
N LEU A 100 7.76 -1.63 14.90
CA LEU A 100 7.41 -1.77 13.49
C LEU A 100 8.54 -2.46 12.72
N ILE A 101 9.76 -1.98 12.88
CA ILE A 101 10.98 -2.57 12.29
C ILE A 101 11.13 -4.04 12.72
N ALA A 102 11.05 -4.33 14.02
CA ALA A 102 11.17 -5.70 14.53
C ALA A 102 10.08 -6.63 14.00
N SER A 103 8.84 -6.14 13.83
CA SER A 103 7.75 -6.89 13.22
C SER A 103 7.98 -7.15 11.74
N SER A 104 8.39 -6.12 10.99
CA SER A 104 8.67 -6.22 9.56
C SER A 104 9.84 -7.16 9.28
N ARG A 105 10.94 -7.07 10.04
CA ARG A 105 12.07 -8.02 9.94
C ARG A 105 11.61 -9.47 10.13
N ARG A 106 10.69 -9.70 11.04
CA ARG A 106 10.15 -11.05 11.30
C ARG A 106 9.26 -11.57 10.15
N VAL A 107 8.49 -10.68 9.52
CA VAL A 107 7.63 -11.03 8.38
C VAL A 107 8.46 -11.25 7.12
N HIS A 108 9.41 -10.37 6.85
CA HIS A 108 10.14 -10.30 5.58
C HIS A 108 11.46 -11.08 5.58
N GLY A 109 12.01 -11.40 6.77
CA GLY A 109 13.25 -12.17 6.91
C GLY A 109 14.41 -11.50 6.15
N GLU A 110 15.14 -12.29 5.38
CA GLU A 110 16.31 -11.84 4.59
C GLU A 110 15.95 -10.78 3.52
N MET A 111 14.68 -10.70 3.11
CA MET A 111 14.23 -9.69 2.13
C MET A 111 14.11 -8.29 2.73
N TYR A 112 14.09 -8.17 4.06
CA TYR A 112 13.88 -6.90 4.73
C TYR A 112 14.90 -5.83 4.32
N GLU A 113 16.18 -6.13 4.44
CA GLU A 113 17.26 -5.17 4.11
C GLU A 113 17.25 -4.80 2.62
N ARG A 114 16.95 -5.76 1.77
CA ARG A 114 16.92 -5.55 0.32
C ARG A 114 15.75 -4.68 -0.13
N PHE A 115 14.58 -4.84 0.49
CA PHE A 115 13.35 -4.23 0.00
C PHE A 115 13.00 -2.95 0.75
N TYR A 116 13.30 -2.87 2.05
CA TYR A 116 12.75 -1.81 2.89
C TYR A 116 13.81 -0.92 3.53
N GLY A 117 14.79 -1.50 4.21
CA GLY A 117 15.70 -0.75 5.08
C GLY A 117 14.97 -0.21 6.33
N ASP A 118 15.70 0.46 7.20
CA ASP A 118 15.18 0.95 8.47
C ASP A 118 14.54 2.34 8.32
N LEU A 119 13.30 2.44 8.78
CA LEU A 119 12.59 3.71 8.94
C LEU A 119 13.27 4.54 10.05
N TRP A 120 13.57 5.80 9.73
CA TRP A 120 14.05 6.76 10.73
C TRP A 120 12.90 7.31 11.56
N PRO A 121 13.08 7.49 12.90
CA PRO A 121 12.04 8.03 13.75
C PRO A 121 11.68 9.47 13.36
N ILE A 122 10.39 9.81 13.51
CA ILE A 122 9.87 11.13 13.23
C ILE A 122 9.69 11.87 14.56
N PRO A 123 10.14 13.14 14.70
CA PRO A 123 9.89 13.94 15.88
C PRO A 123 8.38 14.01 16.20
N GLN A 124 8.03 13.88 17.48
CA GLN A 124 6.62 13.90 17.92
C GLN A 124 5.85 15.15 17.46
N SER A 125 6.54 16.29 17.36
CA SER A 125 5.94 17.57 16.89
C SER A 125 5.57 17.56 15.41
N GLN A 126 6.14 16.65 14.62
CA GLN A 126 5.93 16.55 13.19
C GLN A 126 5.01 15.39 12.79
N ALA A 127 4.81 14.39 13.66
CA ALA A 127 3.93 13.25 13.44
C ALA A 127 2.48 13.61 13.82
N LEU A 128 1.64 13.88 12.84
CA LEU A 128 0.29 14.40 13.01
C LEU A 128 -0.76 13.31 12.77
N ALA A 129 -1.54 13.02 13.80
CA ALA A 129 -2.62 12.05 13.74
C ALA A 129 -3.80 12.56 12.90
N VAL A 130 -4.33 11.67 12.06
CA VAL A 130 -5.53 11.96 11.27
C VAL A 130 -6.58 10.89 11.53
N SER A 131 -7.81 11.33 11.71
CA SER A 131 -8.99 10.48 11.90
C SER A 131 -9.86 10.45 10.64
N ASP A 132 -10.77 9.48 10.58
CA ASP A 132 -11.74 9.36 9.49
C ASP A 132 -12.56 10.65 9.31
N GLY A 133 -12.75 11.05 8.05
CA GLY A 133 -13.51 12.25 7.70
C GLY A 133 -12.80 13.57 8.02
N GLN A 134 -11.61 13.54 8.57
CA GLN A 134 -10.85 14.75 8.87
C GLN A 134 -10.32 15.39 7.59
N LYS A 135 -10.48 16.72 7.50
CA LYS A 135 -9.87 17.54 6.46
C LYS A 135 -8.59 18.19 6.99
N ILE A 136 -7.55 18.15 6.17
CA ILE A 136 -6.27 18.82 6.44
C ILE A 136 -5.92 19.74 5.29
N SER A 137 -5.07 20.73 5.56
CA SER A 137 -4.51 21.59 4.50
C SER A 137 -3.06 21.23 4.26
N ALA A 138 -2.74 20.88 3.00
CA ALA A 138 -1.39 20.59 2.55
C ALA A 138 -1.14 21.29 1.20
N ALA A 139 0.00 21.95 1.04
CA ALA A 139 0.34 22.77 -0.13
C ALA A 139 -0.75 23.81 -0.52
N GLY A 140 -1.59 24.24 0.42
CA GLY A 140 -2.72 25.16 0.18
C GLY A 140 -3.97 24.47 -0.39
N LEU A 141 -4.02 23.17 -0.45
CA LEU A 141 -5.14 22.35 -0.89
C LEU A 141 -5.78 21.64 0.29
N GLN A 142 -7.07 21.26 0.15
CA GLN A 142 -7.79 20.53 1.19
C GLN A 142 -7.85 19.04 0.85
N PHE A 143 -7.31 18.22 1.72
CA PHE A 143 -7.37 16.76 1.61
C PHE A 143 -8.30 16.19 2.67
N LEU A 144 -9.17 15.26 2.27
CA LEU A 144 -10.06 14.49 3.14
C LEU A 144 -9.48 13.11 3.37
N ALA A 145 -9.32 12.71 4.61
CA ALA A 145 -8.97 11.33 4.97
C ALA A 145 -10.22 10.44 4.97
N ILE A 146 -10.15 9.32 4.28
CA ILE A 146 -11.22 8.30 4.23
C ILE A 146 -10.62 7.00 4.78
N GLU A 147 -11.00 6.58 5.98
CA GLU A 147 -10.52 5.29 6.51
C GLU A 147 -10.89 4.15 5.58
N THR A 148 -9.90 3.34 5.22
CA THR A 148 -10.03 2.20 4.30
C THR A 148 -9.32 0.96 4.87
N PRO A 149 -9.70 0.49 6.08
CA PRO A 149 -9.11 -0.69 6.69
C PRO A 149 -9.41 -1.95 5.87
N GLY A 150 -8.56 -2.96 6.02
CA GLY A 150 -8.73 -4.26 5.38
C GLY A 150 -7.40 -4.87 4.97
N HIS A 151 -6.57 -4.14 4.21
CA HIS A 151 -5.15 -4.42 4.01
C HIS A 151 -4.38 -4.23 5.34
N ALA A 152 -4.59 -3.10 5.99
CA ALA A 152 -4.11 -2.76 7.32
C ALA A 152 -5.18 -1.96 8.08
N ARG A 153 -5.21 -2.06 9.42
CA ARG A 153 -6.18 -1.30 10.23
C ARG A 153 -5.85 0.20 10.31
N HIS A 154 -4.60 0.55 10.08
CA HIS A 154 -4.08 1.93 10.06
C HIS A 154 -4.07 2.54 8.66
N HIS A 155 -4.92 2.04 7.76
CA HIS A 155 -4.99 2.49 6.38
C HIS A 155 -6.12 3.51 6.19
N HIS A 156 -5.81 4.61 5.48
CA HIS A 156 -6.79 5.53 4.92
C HIS A 156 -6.38 5.95 3.49
N ALA A 157 -7.35 6.32 2.69
CA ALA A 157 -7.14 6.98 1.42
C ALA A 157 -7.18 8.50 1.60
N TRP A 158 -6.49 9.25 0.74
CA TRP A 158 -6.54 10.70 0.68
C TRP A 158 -7.36 11.15 -0.51
N MET A 159 -8.35 12.00 -0.30
CA MET A 159 -9.14 12.58 -1.38
C MET A 159 -8.89 14.09 -1.48
N LEU A 160 -8.50 14.53 -2.68
CA LEU A 160 -8.46 15.94 -3.10
C LEU A 160 -9.63 16.20 -4.04
N GLU A 161 -10.52 17.09 -3.63
CA GLU A 161 -11.66 17.52 -4.45
C GLU A 161 -11.39 18.92 -5.02
N HIS A 162 -11.51 19.05 -6.33
CA HIS A 162 -11.33 20.31 -7.03
C HIS A 162 -12.26 20.39 -8.24
N ALA A 163 -13.12 21.40 -8.27
CA ALA A 163 -14.19 21.53 -9.27
C ALA A 163 -15.02 20.24 -9.35
N ASP A 164 -15.11 19.62 -10.52
CA ASP A 164 -15.84 18.37 -10.74
C ASP A 164 -14.93 17.12 -10.64
N GLU A 165 -13.67 17.29 -10.26
CA GLU A 165 -12.70 16.21 -10.14
C GLU A 165 -12.53 15.78 -8.67
N ARG A 166 -12.46 14.45 -8.46
CA ARG A 166 -12.11 13.82 -7.19
C ARG A 166 -10.94 12.89 -7.41
N HIS A 167 -9.76 13.37 -7.00
CA HIS A 167 -8.52 12.62 -7.01
C HIS A 167 -8.42 11.83 -5.71
N VAL A 168 -8.43 10.51 -5.79
CA VAL A 168 -8.33 9.64 -4.62
C VAL A 168 -7.04 8.83 -4.69
N PHE A 169 -6.17 9.04 -3.71
CA PHE A 169 -4.91 8.32 -3.50
C PHE A 169 -5.21 7.16 -2.55
N VAL A 170 -5.21 5.97 -3.07
CA VAL A 170 -5.86 4.83 -2.41
C VAL A 170 -4.88 3.90 -1.70
N GLY A 171 -3.57 4.16 -1.76
CA GLY A 171 -2.56 3.25 -1.21
C GLY A 171 -2.82 1.82 -1.70
N ASP A 172 -2.94 0.89 -0.74
CA ASP A 172 -3.18 -0.53 -0.99
C ASP A 172 -4.65 -0.96 -0.90
N ALA A 173 -5.56 -0.01 -0.63
CA ALA A 173 -6.99 -0.34 -0.53
C ALA A 173 -7.60 -0.85 -1.85
N LEU A 174 -6.99 -0.54 -2.99
CA LEU A 174 -7.37 -1.09 -4.30
C LEU A 174 -6.37 -2.11 -4.85
N GLY A 175 -5.53 -2.68 -3.99
CA GLY A 175 -4.53 -3.68 -4.38
C GLY A 175 -3.37 -3.09 -5.17
N ILE A 176 -2.67 -3.98 -5.86
CA ILE A 176 -1.50 -3.68 -6.69
C ILE A 176 -1.88 -3.87 -8.16
N ALA A 177 -1.90 -2.80 -8.94
CA ALA A 177 -2.00 -2.90 -10.39
C ALA A 177 -0.61 -3.27 -10.94
N VAL A 178 -0.46 -4.50 -11.42
CA VAL A 178 0.84 -4.96 -11.93
C VAL A 178 1.19 -4.21 -13.21
N PRO A 179 2.37 -3.57 -13.28
CA PRO A 179 2.73 -2.73 -14.41
C PRO A 179 2.60 -3.42 -15.76
N ASN A 180 2.15 -2.68 -16.78
CA ASN A 180 1.98 -3.14 -18.17
C ASN A 180 1.04 -4.35 -18.32
N SER A 181 0.06 -4.50 -17.44
CA SER A 181 -0.93 -5.59 -17.48
C SER A 181 -2.29 -5.14 -16.95
N ASP A 182 -3.31 -5.95 -17.19
CA ASP A 182 -4.64 -5.77 -16.60
C ASP A 182 -4.81 -6.51 -15.26
N PHE A 183 -3.72 -7.01 -14.70
CA PHE A 183 -3.77 -7.82 -13.49
C PHE A 183 -3.75 -6.96 -12.23
N ILE A 184 -4.64 -7.32 -11.29
CA ILE A 184 -4.68 -6.74 -9.95
C ILE A 184 -4.29 -7.84 -8.96
N SER A 185 -3.23 -7.62 -8.20
CA SER A 185 -2.84 -8.46 -7.06
C SER A 185 -3.45 -7.90 -5.78
N ILE A 186 -3.89 -8.78 -4.89
CA ILE A 186 -4.48 -8.42 -3.60
C ILE A 186 -3.46 -8.73 -2.50
N PRO A 187 -2.76 -7.73 -1.93
CA PRO A 187 -1.80 -7.96 -0.85
C PRO A 187 -2.53 -8.16 0.48
N THR A 188 -2.35 -9.33 1.07
CA THR A 188 -2.98 -9.70 2.35
C THR A 188 -1.94 -9.98 3.44
N PRO A 189 -1.11 -8.98 3.81
CA PRO A 189 -0.01 -9.19 4.74
C PRO A 189 -0.49 -9.45 6.18
N PRO A 190 0.26 -10.24 6.97
CA PRO A 190 0.04 -10.32 8.40
C PRO A 190 0.54 -9.01 9.07
N PRO A 191 0.01 -8.61 10.24
CA PRO A 191 -0.99 -9.33 11.02
C PRO A 191 -2.43 -8.84 10.83
N GLU A 192 -2.69 -7.84 10.00
CA GLU A 192 -3.88 -7.00 10.09
C GLU A 192 -4.90 -7.18 8.96
N PHE A 193 -4.67 -8.13 8.05
CA PHE A 193 -5.61 -8.43 6.99
C PHE A 193 -7.02 -8.75 7.53
N ASP A 194 -8.03 -7.98 7.09
CA ASP A 194 -9.45 -8.20 7.38
C ASP A 194 -10.30 -8.04 6.11
N PRO A 195 -10.74 -9.14 5.49
CA PRO A 195 -11.52 -9.09 4.25
C PRO A 195 -12.91 -8.46 4.43
N VAL A 196 -13.48 -8.51 5.64
CA VAL A 196 -14.80 -7.90 5.91
C VAL A 196 -14.67 -6.38 5.99
N ALA A 197 -13.63 -5.90 6.67
CA ALA A 197 -13.31 -4.48 6.71
C ALA A 197 -12.97 -3.98 5.30
N TRP A 198 -12.17 -4.73 4.53
CA TRP A 198 -11.78 -4.36 3.17
C TRP A 198 -12.97 -4.19 2.23
N LYS A 199 -13.93 -5.12 2.28
CA LYS A 199 -15.17 -4.99 1.49
C LYS A 199 -15.95 -3.70 1.82
N ARG A 200 -16.01 -3.30 3.09
CA ARG A 200 -16.62 -2.01 3.50
C ARG A 200 -15.83 -0.82 2.96
N SER A 201 -14.50 -0.91 2.97
CA SER A 201 -13.61 0.12 2.43
C SER A 201 -13.79 0.31 0.93
N LEU A 202 -13.95 -0.77 0.15
CA LEU A 202 -14.26 -0.68 -1.28
C LEU A 202 -15.59 0.05 -1.51
N GLN A 203 -16.62 -0.21 -0.69
CA GLN A 203 -17.89 0.52 -0.79
C GLN A 203 -17.71 2.01 -0.47
N ARG A 204 -16.94 2.36 0.56
CA ARG A 204 -16.63 3.76 0.89
C ARG A 204 -15.90 4.49 -0.24
N LEU A 205 -14.92 3.83 -0.86
CA LEU A 205 -14.23 4.39 -2.03
C LEU A 205 -15.18 4.58 -3.22
N ARG A 206 -16.13 3.68 -3.42
CA ARG A 206 -17.17 3.81 -4.43
C ARG A 206 -18.09 5.02 -4.13
N ASP A 207 -18.51 5.17 -2.87
CA ASP A 207 -19.40 6.25 -2.42
C ASP A 207 -18.71 7.63 -2.50
N ALA A 208 -17.38 7.67 -2.40
CA ALA A 208 -16.59 8.87 -2.64
C ALA A 208 -16.65 9.33 -4.12
N ALA A 209 -17.19 8.51 -5.03
CA ALA A 209 -17.36 8.79 -6.45
C ALA A 209 -16.09 9.37 -7.13
N PRO A 210 -14.96 8.67 -7.07
CA PRO A 210 -13.70 9.15 -7.61
C PRO A 210 -13.79 9.35 -9.12
N THR A 211 -13.13 10.39 -9.64
CA THR A 211 -12.84 10.55 -11.06
C THR A 211 -11.45 10.02 -11.38
N HIS A 212 -10.50 10.27 -10.48
CA HIS A 212 -9.12 9.85 -10.62
C HIS A 212 -8.73 8.90 -9.48
N LEU A 213 -8.17 7.75 -9.83
CA LEU A 213 -7.62 6.77 -8.88
C LEU A 213 -6.11 6.70 -9.03
N TRP A 214 -5.41 7.02 -7.93
CA TRP A 214 -3.97 7.00 -7.83
C TRP A 214 -3.56 5.89 -6.87
N LEU A 215 -2.92 4.85 -7.41
CA LEU A 215 -2.42 3.72 -6.63
C LEU A 215 -0.93 3.87 -6.39
N THR A 216 -0.47 3.62 -5.19
CA THR A 216 0.96 3.54 -4.88
C THR A 216 1.63 2.49 -5.76
N HIS A 217 0.99 1.34 -5.92
CA HIS A 217 1.46 0.28 -6.80
C HIS A 217 0.67 0.27 -8.11
N GLY A 218 1.20 0.98 -9.12
CA GLY A 218 0.61 1.05 -10.46
C GLY A 218 0.26 2.45 -10.97
N GLY A 219 0.38 3.50 -10.14
CA GLY A 219 0.17 4.90 -10.56
C GLY A 219 -1.29 5.25 -10.86
N LEU A 220 -1.53 6.14 -11.83
CA LEU A 220 -2.88 6.57 -12.23
C LEU A 220 -3.61 5.45 -12.97
N GLN A 221 -4.75 5.00 -12.43
CA GLN A 221 -5.56 3.93 -13.00
C GLN A 221 -6.83 4.42 -13.70
N SER A 222 -7.27 5.63 -13.40
CA SER A 222 -8.44 6.23 -14.07
C SER A 222 -8.36 7.75 -14.04
N SER A 223 -8.97 8.38 -15.06
CA SER A 223 -9.14 9.82 -15.19
C SER A 223 -10.60 10.21 -15.47
N ASN A 224 -11.54 9.32 -15.18
CA ASN A 224 -12.98 9.57 -15.25
C ASN A 224 -13.73 8.63 -14.31
N ALA A 225 -14.92 9.03 -13.86
CA ALA A 225 -15.72 8.30 -12.89
C ALA A 225 -16.14 6.89 -13.37
N PRO A 226 -16.58 6.66 -14.63
CA PRO A 226 -16.94 5.31 -15.09
C PRO A 226 -15.77 4.32 -15.01
N ASP A 227 -14.55 4.73 -15.38
CA ASP A 227 -13.37 3.87 -15.31
C ASP A 227 -12.95 3.61 -13.86
N ALA A 228 -13.02 4.63 -13.01
CA ALA A 228 -12.75 4.49 -11.58
C ALA A 228 -13.68 3.46 -10.92
N LEU A 229 -14.98 3.53 -11.19
CA LEU A 229 -15.94 2.57 -10.66
C LEU A 229 -15.70 1.16 -11.20
N ARG A 230 -15.39 1.02 -12.50
CA ARG A 230 -15.04 -0.29 -13.07
C ARG A 230 -13.78 -0.87 -12.44
N PHE A 231 -12.79 -0.04 -12.14
CA PHE A 231 -11.58 -0.51 -11.46
C PHE A 231 -11.91 -1.04 -10.05
N ILE A 232 -12.71 -0.30 -9.27
CA ILE A 232 -13.17 -0.74 -7.93
C ILE A 232 -13.95 -2.07 -8.02
N ASP A 233 -14.81 -2.24 -9.03
CA ASP A 233 -15.56 -3.49 -9.25
C ASP A 233 -14.62 -4.68 -9.52
N ARG A 234 -13.59 -4.48 -10.34
CA ARG A 234 -12.58 -5.51 -10.62
C ARG A 234 -11.82 -5.90 -9.34
N VAL A 235 -11.41 -4.93 -8.52
CA VAL A 235 -10.78 -5.18 -7.22
C VAL A 235 -11.70 -5.97 -6.31
N GLN A 236 -12.98 -5.60 -6.23
CA GLN A 236 -13.96 -6.29 -5.38
C GLN A 236 -14.15 -7.74 -5.81
N ALA A 237 -14.29 -7.99 -7.10
CA ALA A 237 -14.41 -9.35 -7.64
C ALA A 237 -13.16 -10.18 -7.34
N ARG A 238 -11.98 -9.59 -7.54
CA ARG A 238 -10.70 -10.22 -7.29
C ARG A 238 -10.50 -10.56 -5.81
N LEU A 239 -10.78 -9.61 -4.91
CA LEU A 239 -10.72 -9.82 -3.46
C LEU A 239 -11.64 -10.97 -3.04
N GLN A 240 -12.85 -11.03 -3.58
CA GLN A 240 -13.81 -12.09 -3.25
C GLN A 240 -13.31 -13.47 -3.69
N GLU A 241 -12.81 -13.61 -4.92
CA GLU A 241 -12.24 -14.87 -5.43
C GLU A 241 -11.06 -15.33 -4.55
N GLU A 242 -10.16 -14.41 -4.25
CA GLU A 242 -8.94 -14.70 -3.51
C GLU A 242 -9.22 -15.07 -2.06
N CYS A 243 -10.17 -14.37 -1.40
CA CYS A 243 -10.58 -14.70 -0.03
C CYS A 243 -11.16 -16.11 0.10
N VAL A 244 -11.97 -16.56 -0.85
CA VAL A 244 -12.50 -17.93 -0.86
C VAL A 244 -11.36 -18.97 -0.90
N LEU A 245 -10.37 -18.74 -1.75
CA LEU A 245 -9.23 -19.61 -1.89
C LEU A 245 -8.33 -19.60 -0.65
N LEU A 246 -8.01 -18.42 -0.14
CA LEU A 246 -7.19 -18.24 1.06
C LEU A 246 -7.84 -18.85 2.31
N GLN A 247 -9.17 -18.79 2.43
CA GLN A 247 -9.92 -19.47 3.51
C GLN A 247 -9.79 -20.98 3.42
N LYS A 248 -9.93 -21.56 2.22
CA LYS A 248 -9.73 -23.01 1.98
C LYS A 248 -8.33 -23.43 2.40
N PHE A 249 -7.30 -22.71 1.98
CA PHE A 249 -5.92 -23.02 2.31
C PHE A 249 -5.63 -22.86 3.81
N SER A 250 -6.14 -21.80 4.43
CA SER A 250 -5.99 -21.57 5.87
C SER A 250 -6.59 -22.73 6.67
N ALA A 251 -7.77 -23.21 6.31
CA ALA A 251 -8.41 -24.35 6.96
C ALA A 251 -7.57 -25.62 6.81
N ALA A 252 -7.04 -25.91 5.62
CA ALA A 252 -6.19 -27.08 5.35
C ALA A 252 -4.87 -27.03 6.14
N ILE A 253 -4.24 -25.84 6.24
CA ILE A 253 -3.00 -25.67 6.98
C ILE A 253 -3.24 -25.82 8.50
N ILE A 254 -4.32 -25.24 9.03
CA ILE A 254 -4.70 -25.39 10.45
C ILE A 254 -4.98 -26.85 10.78
N ALA A 255 -5.66 -27.57 9.89
CA ALA A 255 -5.92 -29.01 10.08
C ALA A 255 -4.63 -29.86 10.07
N GLY A 256 -3.53 -29.38 9.50
CA GLY A 256 -2.20 -30.00 9.54
C GLY A 256 -1.55 -30.04 10.94
N GLY A 257 -2.17 -29.41 11.94
CA GLY A 257 -1.74 -29.48 13.34
C GLY A 257 -0.99 -28.24 13.85
N ALA A 258 -0.17 -28.45 14.89
CA ALA A 258 0.56 -27.36 15.53
C ALA A 258 1.54 -26.66 14.56
N ARG A 259 1.69 -25.35 14.70
CA ARG A 259 2.71 -24.58 13.97
C ARG A 259 4.08 -25.25 14.17
N GLU A 260 4.89 -25.25 13.12
CA GLU A 260 6.23 -25.88 13.08
C GLU A 260 6.23 -27.41 13.08
N SER A 261 5.08 -28.09 13.10
CA SER A 261 5.04 -29.52 12.83
C SER A 261 5.36 -29.80 11.36
N SER A 262 5.92 -30.98 11.07
CA SER A 262 6.20 -31.39 9.68
C SER A 262 4.95 -31.40 8.80
N ALA A 263 3.81 -31.76 9.36
CA ALA A 263 2.51 -31.75 8.66
C ALA A 263 2.05 -30.33 8.34
N TYR A 264 2.18 -29.39 9.28
CA TYR A 264 1.88 -27.98 9.06
C TYR A 264 2.76 -27.38 7.96
N GLU A 265 4.09 -27.60 8.03
CA GLU A 265 5.02 -27.09 7.00
C GLU A 265 4.74 -27.69 5.62
N GLN A 266 4.39 -28.98 5.55
CA GLN A 266 4.02 -29.60 4.28
C GLN A 266 2.70 -29.03 3.74
N ALA A 267 1.70 -28.82 4.58
CA ALA A 267 0.43 -28.20 4.19
C ALA A 267 0.64 -26.76 3.69
N LEU A 268 1.51 -25.97 4.34
CA LEU A 268 1.86 -24.62 3.91
C LEU A 268 2.56 -24.63 2.54
N LYS A 269 3.53 -25.52 2.34
CA LYS A 269 4.21 -25.66 1.03
C LYS A 269 3.23 -26.02 -0.08
N ASN A 270 2.35 -26.97 0.17
CA ASN A 270 1.32 -27.38 -0.79
C ASN A 270 0.38 -26.19 -1.11
N ALA A 271 -0.06 -25.47 -0.09
CA ALA A 271 -0.94 -24.30 -0.26
C ALA A 271 -0.27 -23.19 -1.07
N ILE A 272 1.01 -22.90 -0.85
CA ILE A 272 1.77 -21.93 -1.67
C ILE A 272 1.79 -22.37 -3.13
N GLN A 273 2.09 -23.63 -3.40
CA GLN A 273 2.13 -24.15 -4.76
C GLN A 273 0.76 -24.12 -5.44
N GLU A 274 -0.31 -24.54 -4.75
CA GLU A 274 -1.67 -24.46 -5.29
C GLU A 274 -2.12 -23.03 -5.52
N TYR A 275 -1.76 -22.10 -4.62
CA TYR A 275 -2.06 -20.69 -4.78
C TYR A 275 -1.38 -20.11 -6.02
N LYS A 276 -0.11 -20.41 -6.24
CA LYS A 276 0.62 -20.02 -7.45
C LYS A 276 0.00 -20.63 -8.71
N ASN A 277 -0.35 -21.91 -8.68
CA ASN A 277 -1.00 -22.58 -9.80
C ASN A 277 -2.34 -21.95 -10.20
N TRP A 278 -3.05 -21.35 -9.22
CA TRP A 278 -4.27 -20.63 -9.50
C TRP A 278 -4.00 -19.19 -9.98
N LEU A 279 -2.98 -18.53 -9.41
CA LEU A 279 -2.66 -17.12 -9.62
C LEU A 279 -1.96 -16.86 -10.96
N HIS A 280 -0.91 -17.63 -11.27
CA HIS A 280 -0.05 -17.39 -12.42
C HIS A 280 -0.77 -17.48 -13.78
N PRO A 281 -1.66 -18.46 -14.06
CA PRO A 281 -2.42 -18.46 -15.31
C PRO A 281 -3.33 -17.24 -15.48
N LYS A 282 -3.92 -16.74 -14.39
CA LYS A 282 -4.74 -15.52 -14.40
C LYS A 282 -3.89 -14.28 -14.70
N ALA A 283 -2.71 -14.21 -14.10
CA ALA A 283 -1.77 -13.13 -14.34
C ALA A 283 -1.27 -13.13 -15.80
N ALA A 284 -0.88 -14.30 -16.32
CA ALA A 284 -0.47 -14.45 -17.72
C ALA A 284 -1.59 -14.07 -18.69
N ALA A 285 -2.82 -14.50 -18.43
CA ALA A 285 -4.00 -14.15 -19.25
C ALA A 285 -4.30 -12.63 -19.23
N ALA A 286 -3.93 -11.94 -18.15
CA ALA A 286 -4.06 -10.48 -18.01
C ALA A 286 -2.82 -9.71 -18.52
N GLY A 287 -1.85 -10.37 -19.17
CA GLY A 287 -0.71 -9.75 -19.80
C GLY A 287 0.52 -9.55 -18.89
N VAL A 288 0.55 -10.13 -17.69
CA VAL A 288 1.73 -10.06 -16.83
C VAL A 288 2.89 -10.84 -17.45
N SER A 289 4.03 -10.18 -17.61
CA SER A 289 5.23 -10.84 -18.14
C SER A 289 5.74 -11.92 -17.18
N PRO A 290 6.42 -12.98 -17.67
CA PRO A 290 6.99 -14.03 -16.80
C PRO A 290 7.89 -13.46 -15.70
N GLN A 291 8.67 -12.42 -16.01
CA GLN A 291 9.53 -11.74 -15.03
C GLN A 291 8.71 -11.09 -13.92
N HIS A 292 7.63 -10.41 -14.25
CA HIS A 292 6.76 -9.78 -13.24
C HIS A 292 5.95 -10.81 -12.45
N VAL A 293 5.61 -11.98 -13.03
CA VAL A 293 4.97 -13.07 -12.28
C VAL A 293 5.85 -13.52 -11.12
N ASP A 294 7.14 -13.77 -11.35
CA ASP A 294 8.05 -14.17 -10.27
C ASP A 294 8.26 -13.06 -9.22
N GLN A 295 8.30 -11.80 -9.67
CA GLN A 295 8.58 -10.65 -8.81
C GLN A 295 7.40 -10.23 -7.94
N PHE A 296 6.17 -10.24 -8.47
CA PHE A 296 4.96 -9.79 -7.76
C PHE A 296 4.12 -10.95 -7.18
N LEU A 297 4.29 -12.18 -7.70
CA LEU A 297 3.41 -13.31 -7.42
C LEU A 297 4.19 -14.58 -7.05
N GLY A 298 5.50 -14.45 -6.84
CA GLY A 298 6.38 -15.57 -6.49
C GLY A 298 6.17 -16.09 -5.06
N ASP A 299 7.03 -17.00 -4.64
CA ASP A 299 6.93 -17.70 -3.35
C ASP A 299 6.86 -16.75 -2.15
N TYR A 300 7.64 -15.66 -2.20
CA TYR A 300 7.68 -14.66 -1.13
C TYR A 300 6.32 -14.01 -0.89
N PHE A 301 5.71 -13.42 -1.93
CA PHE A 301 4.41 -12.76 -1.82
C PHE A 301 3.28 -13.75 -1.59
N SER A 302 3.32 -14.92 -2.21
CA SER A 302 2.34 -15.97 -1.99
C SER A 302 2.36 -16.48 -0.54
N ARG A 303 3.54 -16.67 0.05
CA ARG A 303 3.69 -17.00 1.47
C ARG A 303 3.14 -15.90 2.38
N MET A 304 3.48 -14.64 2.11
CA MET A 304 3.01 -13.49 2.88
C MET A 304 1.48 -13.41 2.89
N ASN A 305 0.84 -13.55 1.74
CA ASN A 305 -0.61 -13.53 1.62
C ASN A 305 -1.28 -14.68 2.40
N LEU A 306 -0.74 -15.89 2.30
CA LEU A 306 -1.22 -17.04 3.07
C LEU A 306 -1.04 -16.83 4.59
N GLN A 307 0.07 -16.24 5.03
CA GLN A 307 0.31 -15.96 6.44
C GLN A 307 -0.68 -14.93 7.01
N GLY A 308 -1.05 -13.91 6.25
CA GLY A 308 -2.08 -12.95 6.65
C GLY A 308 -3.45 -13.61 6.78
N ALA A 309 -3.85 -14.42 5.80
CA ALA A 309 -5.09 -15.17 5.84
C ALA A 309 -5.14 -16.17 7.02
N LEU A 310 -4.05 -16.89 7.28
CA LEU A 310 -3.90 -17.79 8.42
C LEU A 310 -4.06 -17.07 9.75
N ARG A 311 -3.44 -15.90 9.89
CA ARG A 311 -3.58 -15.10 11.11
C ARG A 311 -5.00 -14.62 11.32
N HIS A 312 -5.66 -14.15 10.27
CA HIS A 312 -7.06 -13.75 10.32
C HIS A 312 -7.97 -14.93 10.73
N ALA A 313 -7.79 -16.12 10.14
CA ALA A 313 -8.55 -17.32 10.47
C ALA A 313 -8.34 -17.73 11.93
N SER A 314 -7.07 -17.73 12.43
CA SER A 314 -6.74 -18.13 13.79
C SER A 314 -7.22 -17.15 14.87
N ALA A 315 -7.45 -15.88 14.53
CA ALA A 315 -7.97 -14.89 15.49
C ALA A 315 -9.49 -15.01 15.71
N ARG A 316 -10.18 -15.81 14.89
CA ARG A 316 -11.65 -16.04 14.95
C ARG A 316 -12.04 -17.45 15.41
N ALA A 317 -11.06 -18.35 15.56
CA ALA A 317 -11.23 -19.69 16.12
C ALA A 317 -11.01 -19.68 17.64
#